data_e62c9f391c9464bec44b96b0906b131d
#
_entry.id   e62c9f391c9464bec44b96b0906b131d
#
_cell.length_a   1.000
_cell.length_b   1.000
_cell.length_c   1.000
_cell.angle_alpha   90.00
_cell.angle_beta   90.00
_cell.angle_gamma   90.00
#
_symmetry.space_group_name_H-M   'P 1'
#
loop_
_entity.id
_entity.type
_entity.pdbx_description
1 polymer ?
#
loop_
_entity_poly.entity_id
_entity_poly.type
_entity_poly.pdbx_seq_one_letter_code
_entity_poly.pdbx_strand_id
1 'polypeptide(L)'
;MITIKQVEAVYWVARLGSFDAAADHLSTTQSAVSKRIQDLESRYGQPLFDRSGRRALLTPLGEQISRLAEPLLVQRDVLLQTLERPATLQRKLRLGVTELTALTWLPDLVHGIRERYPKVEILPEVDVSPVLYSRLESNSIDLIIVPDIFPNHRFASEPLDAVENAWLCAPGLAENNSQLPLSALAERTLALQGGQSGMGRAYGHWFREQGLDVSRAIFCNNLLAQIGLAVSGLATSYLPRHSLQRMIDIGQLVVLEVTPSLPPLQYQVIYRAVETDPFLTGITEIALKTCDFGRFIMR
;
A
#
# COMPACT_ATOMS: atom_id res chain seq x y z
N MET A 1 11.80 1.80 34.03
CA MET A 1 11.59 2.48 32.72
C MET A 1 12.05 1.52 31.64
N ILE A 2 11.31 1.38 30.53
CA ILE A 2 11.75 0.64 29.34
C ILE A 2 12.82 1.46 28.60
N THR A 3 13.80 0.79 28.02
CA THR A 3 14.87 1.45 27.24
C THR A 3 14.81 1.05 25.77
N ILE A 4 15.24 1.91 24.88
CA ILE A 4 15.34 1.61 23.45
C ILE A 4 16.16 0.34 23.17
N LYS A 5 17.26 0.14 23.91
CA LYS A 5 18.11 -1.06 23.80
C LYS A 5 17.36 -2.36 24.17
N GLN A 6 16.37 -2.30 25.07
CA GLN A 6 15.52 -3.45 25.38
C GLN A 6 14.52 -3.71 24.26
N VAL A 7 13.93 -2.66 23.70
CA VAL A 7 13.02 -2.75 22.56
C VAL A 7 13.71 -3.34 21.33
N GLU A 8 14.94 -2.88 21.02
CA GLU A 8 15.77 -3.44 19.95
C GLU A 8 16.04 -4.94 20.16
N ALA A 9 16.40 -5.34 21.37
CA ALA A 9 16.67 -6.73 21.67
C ALA A 9 15.43 -7.62 21.41
N VAL A 10 14.25 -7.21 21.86
CA VAL A 10 13.00 -7.95 21.62
C VAL A 10 12.70 -8.03 20.12
N TYR A 11 12.75 -6.90 19.41
CA TYR A 11 12.44 -6.83 17.98
C TYR A 11 13.36 -7.71 17.14
N TRP A 12 14.68 -7.63 17.33
CA TRP A 12 15.63 -8.36 16.51
C TRP A 12 15.67 -9.85 16.83
N VAL A 13 15.49 -10.26 18.10
CA VAL A 13 15.34 -11.68 18.44
C VAL A 13 14.07 -12.26 17.81
N ALA A 14 12.96 -11.51 17.85
CA ALA A 14 11.71 -11.92 17.20
C ALA A 14 11.86 -12.08 15.69
N ARG A 15 12.53 -11.12 15.03
CA ARG A 15 12.66 -11.08 13.56
C ARG A 15 13.66 -12.10 13.03
N LEU A 16 14.77 -12.34 13.74
CA LEU A 16 15.84 -13.25 13.33
C LEU A 16 15.69 -14.67 13.91
N GLY A 17 14.77 -14.86 14.87
CA GLY A 17 14.47 -16.15 15.48
C GLY A 17 15.58 -16.71 16.37
N SER A 18 16.63 -15.92 16.68
CA SER A 18 17.82 -16.34 17.44
C SER A 18 18.42 -15.20 18.23
N PHE A 19 18.81 -15.49 19.49
CA PHE A 19 19.54 -14.53 20.34
C PHE A 19 20.94 -14.23 19.80
N ASP A 20 21.60 -15.22 19.20
CA ASP A 20 22.93 -15.05 18.62
C ASP A 20 22.87 -14.16 17.37
N ALA A 21 21.94 -14.44 16.45
CA ALA A 21 21.76 -13.62 15.25
C ALA A 21 21.37 -12.17 15.58
N ALA A 22 20.57 -11.95 16.62
CA ALA A 22 20.24 -10.62 17.11
C ALA A 22 21.45 -9.92 17.74
N ALA A 23 22.30 -10.64 18.43
CA ALA A 23 23.53 -10.10 19.02
C ALA A 23 24.51 -9.65 17.92
N ASP A 24 24.72 -10.46 16.90
CA ASP A 24 25.54 -10.13 15.73
C ASP A 24 25.00 -8.87 15.02
N HIS A 25 23.68 -8.84 14.76
CA HIS A 25 23.04 -7.68 14.14
C HIS A 25 23.18 -6.39 14.94
N LEU A 26 23.07 -6.49 16.28
CA LEU A 26 23.18 -5.35 17.21
C LEU A 26 24.64 -5.03 17.60
N SER A 27 25.62 -5.70 17.00
CA SER A 27 27.05 -5.55 17.31
C SER A 27 27.32 -5.65 18.82
N THR A 28 26.76 -6.68 19.48
CA THR A 28 26.86 -6.92 20.92
C THR A 28 27.03 -8.42 21.22
N THR A 29 27.00 -8.81 22.50
CA THR A 29 27.09 -10.22 22.89
C THR A 29 25.69 -10.82 23.09
N GLN A 30 25.58 -12.12 22.88
CA GLN A 30 24.34 -12.87 23.15
C GLN A 30 23.88 -12.71 24.62
N SER A 31 24.83 -12.74 25.56
CA SER A 31 24.54 -12.54 26.98
C SER A 31 23.95 -11.15 27.26
N ALA A 32 24.42 -10.10 26.56
CA ALA A 32 23.88 -8.75 26.71
C ALA A 32 22.45 -8.66 26.16
N VAL A 33 22.15 -9.26 24.99
CA VAL A 33 20.81 -9.34 24.44
C VAL A 33 19.87 -10.09 25.38
N SER A 34 20.30 -11.28 25.86
CA SER A 34 19.54 -12.09 26.82
C SER A 34 19.23 -11.33 28.10
N LYS A 35 20.21 -10.63 28.66
CA LYS A 35 20.03 -9.82 29.87
C LYS A 35 19.03 -8.68 29.67
N ARG A 36 19.11 -7.96 28.55
CA ARG A 36 18.15 -6.87 28.22
C ARG A 36 16.70 -7.37 28.22
N ILE A 37 16.47 -8.55 27.63
CA ILE A 37 15.14 -9.16 27.57
C ILE A 37 14.72 -9.66 28.96
N GLN A 38 15.61 -10.34 29.70
CA GLN A 38 15.31 -10.80 31.06
C GLN A 38 14.97 -9.66 32.00
N ASP A 39 15.71 -8.55 31.95
CA ASP A 39 15.46 -7.35 32.76
C ASP A 39 14.07 -6.76 32.46
N LEU A 40 13.65 -6.81 31.18
CA LEU A 40 12.32 -6.37 30.76
C LEU A 40 11.23 -7.32 31.28
N GLU A 41 11.37 -8.63 31.03
CA GLU A 41 10.47 -9.68 31.51
C GLU A 41 10.31 -9.66 33.03
N SER A 42 11.41 -9.59 33.77
CA SER A 42 11.41 -9.56 35.23
C SER A 42 10.74 -8.32 35.79
N ARG A 43 10.91 -7.18 35.15
CA ARG A 43 10.28 -5.91 35.58
C ARG A 43 8.76 -5.93 35.48
N TYR A 44 8.22 -6.58 34.46
CA TYR A 44 6.76 -6.62 34.22
C TYR A 44 6.12 -7.96 34.59
N GLY A 45 6.93 -8.93 35.05
CA GLY A 45 6.47 -10.23 35.53
C GLY A 45 5.89 -11.14 34.47
N GLN A 46 6.17 -10.88 33.18
CA GLN A 46 5.62 -11.65 32.07
C GLN A 46 6.70 -12.03 31.06
N PRO A 47 6.75 -13.30 30.59
CA PRO A 47 7.70 -13.72 29.58
C PRO A 47 7.27 -13.22 28.20
N LEU A 48 8.25 -12.76 27.40
CA LEU A 48 8.07 -12.36 26.01
C LEU A 48 8.47 -13.48 25.06
N PHE A 49 9.34 -14.39 25.51
CA PHE A 49 9.82 -15.55 24.75
C PHE A 49 9.57 -16.86 25.49
N ASP A 50 9.11 -17.86 24.75
CA ASP A 50 9.12 -19.24 25.22
C ASP A 50 10.53 -19.82 25.07
N ARG A 51 11.11 -20.27 26.19
CA ARG A 51 12.48 -20.82 26.27
C ARG A 51 12.50 -22.34 26.31
N SER A 52 11.36 -23.01 26.12
CA SER A 52 11.26 -24.47 26.18
C SER A 52 11.93 -25.20 25.00
N GLY A 53 12.19 -24.47 23.87
CA GLY A 53 12.74 -24.99 22.66
C GLY A 53 14.11 -24.44 22.25
N ARG A 54 14.69 -24.95 21.16
CA ARG A 54 15.94 -24.44 20.55
C ARG A 54 15.79 -23.12 19.83
N ARG A 55 14.57 -22.69 19.49
CA ARG A 55 14.30 -21.42 18.80
C ARG A 55 13.62 -20.45 19.75
N ALA A 56 13.91 -19.17 19.58
CA ALA A 56 13.25 -18.11 20.31
C ALA A 56 11.82 -17.91 19.77
N LEU A 57 10.83 -18.59 20.36
CA LEU A 57 9.42 -18.43 20.01
C LEU A 57 8.82 -17.30 20.86
N LEU A 58 8.02 -16.44 20.24
CA LEU A 58 7.31 -15.38 20.97
C LEU A 58 6.11 -15.95 21.73
N THR A 59 5.86 -15.41 22.92
CA THR A 59 4.57 -15.52 23.58
C THR A 59 3.54 -14.60 22.92
N PRO A 60 2.22 -14.75 23.15
CA PRO A 60 1.22 -13.81 22.65
C PRO A 60 1.51 -12.34 23.03
N LEU A 61 2.04 -12.11 24.24
CA LEU A 61 2.49 -10.79 24.66
C LEU A 61 3.74 -10.35 23.89
N GLY A 62 4.70 -11.26 23.67
CA GLY A 62 5.90 -11.02 22.87
C GLY A 62 5.57 -10.59 21.45
N GLU A 63 4.57 -11.20 20.81
CA GLU A 63 4.09 -10.79 19.49
C GLU A 63 3.52 -9.37 19.47
N GLN A 64 2.72 -9.02 20.49
CA GLN A 64 2.17 -7.67 20.62
C GLN A 64 3.29 -6.63 20.79
N ILE A 65 4.24 -6.91 21.68
CA ILE A 65 5.38 -6.01 21.93
C ILE A 65 6.27 -5.88 20.70
N SER A 66 6.53 -6.99 19.97
CA SER A 66 7.32 -6.95 18.74
C SER A 66 6.66 -6.08 17.65
N ARG A 67 5.35 -6.17 17.48
CA ARG A 67 4.59 -5.29 16.55
C ARG A 67 4.66 -3.80 16.92
N LEU A 68 4.64 -3.50 18.22
CA LEU A 68 4.76 -2.11 18.71
C LEU A 68 6.21 -1.62 18.68
N ALA A 69 7.19 -2.52 18.75
CA ALA A 69 8.62 -2.18 18.72
C ALA A 69 9.06 -1.62 17.36
N GLU A 70 8.55 -2.16 16.27
CA GLU A 70 8.94 -1.74 14.91
C GLU A 70 8.71 -0.24 14.67
N PRO A 71 7.49 0.31 14.83
CA PRO A 71 7.25 1.74 14.62
C PRO A 71 8.04 2.62 15.60
N LEU A 72 8.30 2.15 16.83
CA LEU A 72 9.09 2.90 17.81
C LEU A 72 10.55 3.01 17.36
N LEU A 73 11.15 1.93 16.83
CA LEU A 73 12.52 1.94 16.32
C LEU A 73 12.66 2.80 15.08
N VAL A 74 11.66 2.79 14.18
CA VAL A 74 11.61 3.71 13.02
C VAL A 74 11.61 5.17 13.48
N GLN A 75 10.80 5.52 14.50
CA GLN A 75 10.78 6.89 15.05
C GLN A 75 12.12 7.30 15.69
N ARG A 76 12.77 6.37 16.40
CA ARG A 76 14.13 6.61 16.90
C ARG A 76 15.10 6.92 15.78
N ASP A 77 15.08 6.15 14.70
CA ASP A 77 16.01 6.35 13.58
C ASP A 77 15.76 7.70 12.88
N VAL A 78 14.51 8.12 12.74
CA VAL A 78 14.16 9.46 12.26
C VAL A 78 14.72 10.54 13.19
N LEU A 79 14.59 10.37 14.52
CA LEU A 79 15.15 11.30 15.50
C LEU A 79 16.68 11.38 15.39
N LEU A 80 17.38 10.25 15.33
CA LEU A 80 18.84 10.21 15.20
C LEU A 80 19.28 10.87 13.89
N GLN A 81 18.64 10.54 12.77
CA GLN A 81 18.91 11.18 11.49
C GLN A 81 18.71 12.69 11.53
N THR A 82 17.70 13.16 12.24
CA THR A 82 17.44 14.61 12.42
C THR A 82 18.54 15.29 13.23
N LEU A 83 19.06 14.62 14.27
CA LEU A 83 20.12 15.15 15.13
C LEU A 83 21.50 15.12 14.47
N GLU A 84 21.79 14.12 13.66
CA GLU A 84 23.09 13.91 13.02
C GLU A 84 23.33 14.81 11.80
N ARG A 85 22.32 15.54 11.33
CA ARG A 85 22.40 16.31 10.08
C ARG A 85 22.32 17.81 10.29
N PRO A 86 23.44 18.55 10.09
CA PRO A 86 23.38 20.01 9.91
C PRO A 86 22.61 20.39 8.64
N ALA A 87 22.13 21.63 8.56
CA ALA A 87 21.20 22.23 7.57
C ALA A 87 21.52 22.14 6.07
N THR A 88 22.42 21.25 5.62
CA THR A 88 22.71 20.97 4.19
C THR A 88 21.95 19.76 3.63
N LEU A 89 20.93 19.31 4.33
CA LEU A 89 20.22 18.07 4.04
C LEU A 89 19.44 18.10 2.73
N GLN A 90 19.75 17.14 1.90
CA GLN A 90 18.81 16.64 0.88
C GLN A 90 17.59 16.12 1.62
N ARG A 91 16.47 16.84 1.51
CA ARG A 91 15.19 16.41 2.08
C ARG A 91 14.74 15.13 1.39
N LYS A 92 14.31 14.13 2.15
CA LYS A 92 13.74 12.89 1.61
C LYS A 92 12.23 13.00 1.59
N LEU A 93 11.62 12.53 0.49
CA LEU A 93 10.20 12.34 0.34
C LEU A 93 9.92 10.84 0.16
N ARG A 94 9.35 10.20 1.16
CA ARG A 94 8.86 8.82 1.08
C ARG A 94 7.43 8.85 0.58
N LEU A 95 7.26 8.48 -0.68
CA LEU A 95 6.01 8.62 -1.43
C LEU A 95 5.39 7.23 -1.67
N GLY A 96 4.24 6.93 -1.07
CA GLY A 96 3.51 5.70 -1.31
C GLY A 96 2.46 5.88 -2.40
N VAL A 97 2.45 5.02 -3.39
CA VAL A 97 1.45 5.05 -4.47
C VAL A 97 0.90 3.67 -4.77
N THR A 98 -0.33 3.61 -5.27
CA THR A 98 -0.87 2.35 -5.80
C THR A 98 -0.30 2.05 -7.19
N GLU A 99 -0.43 0.79 -7.62
CA GLU A 99 0.06 0.35 -8.93
C GLU A 99 -0.54 1.17 -10.08
N LEU A 100 -1.83 1.52 -10.03
CA LEU A 100 -2.44 2.36 -11.05
C LEU A 100 -1.77 3.73 -11.16
N THR A 101 -1.52 4.40 -10.04
CA THR A 101 -0.79 5.68 -10.02
C THR A 101 0.63 5.51 -10.59
N ALA A 102 1.31 4.42 -10.22
CA ALA A 102 2.66 4.13 -10.72
C ALA A 102 2.70 3.91 -12.24
N LEU A 103 1.67 3.27 -12.80
CA LEU A 103 1.56 2.94 -14.22
C LEU A 103 0.97 4.07 -15.07
N THR A 104 0.51 5.15 -14.45
CA THR A 104 -0.07 6.30 -15.15
C THR A 104 0.77 7.55 -14.98
N TRP A 105 0.61 8.32 -13.95
CA TRP A 105 1.14 9.68 -13.82
C TRP A 105 2.25 9.87 -12.77
N LEU A 106 2.75 8.80 -12.12
CA LEU A 106 3.89 8.91 -11.21
C LEU A 106 5.12 9.59 -11.86
N PRO A 107 5.49 9.33 -13.13
CA PRO A 107 6.60 10.04 -13.77
C PRO A 107 6.40 11.55 -13.83
N ASP A 108 5.18 12.02 -14.14
CA ASP A 108 4.85 13.44 -14.22
C ASP A 108 4.87 14.09 -12.83
N LEU A 109 4.38 13.37 -11.80
CA LEU A 109 4.50 13.79 -10.40
C LEU A 109 5.96 13.95 -9.98
N VAL A 110 6.79 12.94 -10.26
CA VAL A 110 8.24 12.98 -9.93
C VAL A 110 8.94 14.14 -10.67
N HIS A 111 8.58 14.37 -11.93
CA HIS A 111 9.10 15.48 -12.71
C HIS A 111 8.74 16.83 -12.05
N GLY A 112 7.47 17.07 -11.77
CA GLY A 112 7.01 18.31 -11.13
C GLY A 112 7.63 18.54 -9.74
N ILE A 113 7.82 17.45 -8.97
CA ILE A 113 8.52 17.55 -7.66
C ILE A 113 9.98 17.96 -7.87
N ARG A 114 10.70 17.38 -8.82
CA ARG A 114 12.10 17.72 -9.10
C ARG A 114 12.28 19.15 -9.62
N GLU A 115 11.34 19.66 -10.41
CA GLU A 115 11.36 21.05 -10.86
C GLU A 115 11.22 22.03 -9.69
N ARG A 116 10.27 21.80 -8.78
CA ARG A 116 10.02 22.71 -7.65
C ARG A 116 11.01 22.51 -6.50
N TYR A 117 11.48 21.27 -6.29
CA TYR A 117 12.35 20.88 -5.18
C TYR A 117 13.57 20.06 -5.67
N PRO A 118 14.52 20.69 -6.40
CA PRO A 118 15.61 19.96 -7.09
C PRO A 118 16.58 19.21 -6.18
N LYS A 119 16.58 19.51 -4.87
CA LYS A 119 17.45 18.84 -3.86
C LYS A 119 16.73 17.75 -3.08
N VAL A 120 15.48 17.44 -3.44
CA VAL A 120 14.71 16.39 -2.74
C VAL A 120 15.08 15.02 -3.29
N GLU A 121 15.43 14.11 -2.39
CA GLU A 121 15.54 12.67 -2.69
C GLU A 121 14.13 12.06 -2.63
N ILE A 122 13.62 11.60 -3.77
CA ILE A 122 12.28 11.00 -3.86
C ILE A 122 12.42 9.49 -3.76
N LEU A 123 11.70 8.87 -2.84
CA LEU A 123 11.68 7.44 -2.56
C LEU A 123 10.25 6.92 -2.80
N PRO A 124 9.89 6.59 -4.04
CA PRO A 124 8.57 6.05 -4.34
C PRO A 124 8.48 4.58 -3.91
N GLU A 125 7.39 4.22 -3.26
CA GLU A 125 7.04 2.86 -2.89
C GLU A 125 5.68 2.52 -3.50
N VAL A 126 5.60 1.35 -4.17
CA VAL A 126 4.37 0.86 -4.78
C VAL A 126 3.84 -0.32 -3.97
N ASP A 127 2.64 -0.18 -3.44
CA ASP A 127 2.01 -1.24 -2.65
C ASP A 127 0.48 -1.09 -2.65
N VAL A 128 -0.22 -2.03 -2.02
CA VAL A 128 -1.67 -1.96 -1.84
C VAL A 128 -2.05 -0.92 -0.78
N SER A 129 -3.19 -0.27 -0.94
CA SER A 129 -3.62 0.88 -0.11
C SER A 129 -3.57 0.62 1.41
N PRO A 130 -3.98 -0.54 1.96
CA PRO A 130 -3.90 -0.78 3.40
C PRO A 130 -2.47 -0.84 3.94
N VAL A 131 -1.52 -1.35 3.16
CA VAL A 131 -0.10 -1.38 3.54
C VAL A 131 0.47 0.03 3.53
N LEU A 132 0.19 0.81 2.48
CA LEU A 132 0.61 2.21 2.38
C LEU A 132 0.04 3.04 3.55
N TYR A 133 -1.24 2.85 3.88
CA TYR A 133 -1.87 3.55 4.99
C TYR A 133 -1.22 3.19 6.35
N SER A 134 -0.95 1.91 6.61
CA SER A 134 -0.24 1.47 7.81
C SER A 134 1.17 2.07 7.92
N ARG A 135 1.87 2.21 6.78
CA ARG A 135 3.19 2.87 6.74
C ARG A 135 3.10 4.38 6.95
N LEU A 136 2.03 5.04 6.51
CA LEU A 136 1.75 6.44 6.85
C LEU A 136 1.50 6.59 8.36
N GLU A 137 0.73 5.68 8.97
CA GLU A 137 0.48 5.68 10.41
C GLU A 137 1.76 5.49 11.23
N SER A 138 2.63 4.58 10.81
CA SER A 138 3.93 4.32 11.46
C SER A 138 5.02 5.36 11.13
N ASN A 139 4.70 6.41 10.35
CA ASN A 139 5.64 7.43 9.89
C ASN A 139 6.81 6.87 9.04
N SER A 140 6.59 5.74 8.37
CA SER A 140 7.54 5.17 7.42
C SER A 140 7.37 5.75 6.00
N ILE A 141 6.19 6.33 5.71
CA ILE A 141 5.88 7.08 4.49
C ILE A 141 5.35 8.46 4.90
N ASP A 142 5.63 9.48 4.10
CA ASP A 142 5.27 10.88 4.37
C ASP A 142 3.93 11.26 3.73
N LEU A 143 3.65 10.71 2.54
CA LEU A 143 2.47 10.98 1.71
C LEU A 143 2.10 9.73 0.93
N ILE A 144 0.80 9.44 0.82
CA ILE A 144 0.27 8.34 0.01
C ILE A 144 -0.79 8.82 -0.98
N ILE A 145 -0.87 8.13 -2.13
CA ILE A 145 -1.88 8.35 -3.16
C ILE A 145 -2.66 7.04 -3.33
N VAL A 146 -3.91 7.05 -2.89
CA VAL A 146 -4.74 5.86 -2.73
C VAL A 146 -6.22 6.15 -3.04
N PRO A 147 -7.03 5.12 -3.36
CA PRO A 147 -8.48 5.25 -3.37
C PRO A 147 -9.03 5.73 -2.01
N ASP A 148 -10.12 6.49 -2.05
CA ASP A 148 -10.83 6.95 -0.86
C ASP A 148 -11.64 5.81 -0.21
N ILE A 149 -10.93 5.02 0.59
CA ILE A 149 -11.47 3.85 1.32
C ILE A 149 -11.19 3.89 2.81
N PHE A 150 -10.62 5.00 3.31
CA PHE A 150 -10.24 5.17 4.70
C PHE A 150 -11.11 6.26 5.36
N PRO A 151 -12.31 5.94 5.81
CA PRO A 151 -13.17 6.91 6.47
C PRO A 151 -12.56 7.36 7.80
N ASN A 152 -12.74 8.64 8.13
CA ASN A 152 -12.37 9.22 9.44
C ASN A 152 -10.87 9.11 9.80
N HIS A 153 -9.97 9.19 8.82
CA HIS A 153 -8.54 9.24 9.11
C HIS A 153 -8.13 10.58 9.76
N ARG A 154 -7.08 10.51 10.60
CA ARG A 154 -6.53 11.66 11.35
C ARG A 154 -5.50 12.50 10.57
N PHE A 155 -5.34 12.24 9.30
CA PHE A 155 -4.35 12.88 8.44
C PHE A 155 -5.03 13.93 7.56
N ALA A 156 -4.26 14.88 7.05
CA ALA A 156 -4.74 15.77 6.01
C ALA A 156 -4.96 14.97 4.72
N SER A 157 -5.99 15.33 3.96
CA SER A 157 -6.25 14.72 2.65
C SER A 157 -6.81 15.74 1.68
N GLU A 158 -6.51 15.50 0.40
CA GLU A 158 -7.05 16.28 -0.70
C GLU A 158 -7.57 15.31 -1.78
N PRO A 159 -8.77 15.53 -2.31
CA PRO A 159 -9.32 14.69 -3.35
C PRO A 159 -8.56 14.89 -4.67
N LEU A 160 -8.33 13.79 -5.37
CA LEU A 160 -7.81 13.71 -6.74
C LEU A 160 -8.94 13.35 -7.71
N ASP A 161 -8.60 13.04 -8.96
CA ASP A 161 -9.58 12.58 -9.93
C ASP A 161 -10.17 11.20 -9.56
N ALA A 162 -11.39 10.95 -10.03
CA ALA A 162 -12.03 9.65 -9.94
C ALA A 162 -11.60 8.75 -11.09
N VAL A 163 -11.43 7.46 -10.80
CA VAL A 163 -11.13 6.43 -11.79
C VAL A 163 -12.42 5.72 -12.18
N GLU A 164 -12.78 5.81 -13.46
CA GLU A 164 -13.84 5.02 -14.03
C GLU A 164 -13.32 3.62 -14.38
N ASN A 165 -13.85 2.62 -13.71
CA ASN A 165 -13.60 1.23 -14.03
C ASN A 165 -14.77 0.68 -14.87
N ALA A 166 -14.46 -0.17 -15.84
CA ALA A 166 -15.44 -0.88 -16.64
C ALA A 166 -15.11 -2.37 -16.66
N TRP A 167 -16.10 -3.19 -16.94
CA TRP A 167 -15.88 -4.60 -17.20
C TRP A 167 -15.26 -4.78 -18.59
N LEU A 168 -14.07 -5.34 -18.65
CA LEU A 168 -13.30 -5.58 -19.87
C LEU A 168 -12.95 -7.06 -20.01
N CYS A 169 -12.94 -7.52 -21.26
CA CYS A 169 -12.50 -8.87 -21.61
C CYS A 169 -11.89 -8.87 -23.02
N ALA A 170 -11.28 -9.99 -23.41
CA ALA A 170 -10.88 -10.19 -24.80
C ALA A 170 -12.12 -10.27 -25.72
N PRO A 171 -11.99 -9.88 -27.02
CA PRO A 171 -13.10 -9.91 -27.98
C PRO A 171 -13.82 -11.26 -28.07
N GLY A 172 -13.11 -12.36 -27.95
CA GLY A 172 -13.68 -13.71 -28.01
C GLY A 172 -14.59 -14.07 -26.83
N LEU A 173 -14.57 -13.29 -25.74
CA LEU A 173 -15.47 -13.45 -24.60
C LEU A 173 -16.64 -12.44 -24.62
N ALA A 174 -16.63 -11.49 -25.54
CA ALA A 174 -17.72 -10.54 -25.70
C ALA A 174 -18.83 -11.18 -26.55
N GLU A 175 -19.96 -11.43 -25.94
CA GLU A 175 -21.17 -11.78 -26.66
C GLU A 175 -21.72 -10.54 -27.33
N ASN A 176 -22.39 -10.72 -28.50
CA ASN A 176 -22.91 -9.63 -29.32
C ASN A 176 -23.57 -8.49 -28.52
N ASN A 177 -22.93 -7.36 -28.49
CA ASN A 177 -23.32 -5.97 -28.13
C ASN A 177 -24.64 -5.73 -27.36
N SER A 178 -25.08 -6.63 -26.51
CA SER A 178 -26.23 -6.47 -25.65
C SER A 178 -25.80 -6.01 -24.25
N GLN A 179 -26.52 -5.05 -23.72
CA GLN A 179 -26.39 -4.65 -22.33
C GLN A 179 -26.66 -5.88 -21.44
N LEU A 180 -25.63 -6.23 -20.59
CA LEU A 180 -25.68 -7.39 -19.73
C LEU A 180 -26.18 -6.99 -18.34
N PRO A 181 -27.07 -7.76 -17.71
CA PRO A 181 -27.33 -7.58 -16.29
C PRO A 181 -26.10 -8.01 -15.48
N LEU A 182 -25.87 -7.36 -14.35
CA LEU A 182 -24.70 -7.66 -13.49
C LEU A 182 -24.67 -9.15 -13.07
N SER A 183 -25.84 -9.76 -12.88
CA SER A 183 -25.95 -11.19 -12.54
C SER A 183 -25.36 -12.13 -13.59
N ALA A 184 -25.32 -11.75 -14.86
CA ALA A 184 -24.74 -12.54 -15.93
C ALA A 184 -23.21 -12.70 -15.76
N LEU A 185 -22.56 -11.84 -14.99
CA LEU A 185 -21.13 -11.96 -14.69
C LEU A 185 -20.83 -13.14 -13.77
N ALA A 186 -21.77 -13.61 -12.97
CA ALA A 186 -21.58 -14.78 -12.11
C ALA A 186 -21.29 -16.09 -12.89
N GLU A 187 -21.72 -16.15 -14.16
CA GLU A 187 -21.47 -17.29 -15.04
C GLU A 187 -20.12 -17.22 -15.77
N ARG A 188 -19.40 -16.08 -15.65
CA ARG A 188 -18.13 -15.84 -16.30
C ARG A 188 -16.96 -16.12 -15.34
N THR A 189 -15.82 -16.48 -15.89
CA THR A 189 -14.56 -16.44 -15.11
C THR A 189 -14.20 -14.98 -14.88
N LEU A 190 -14.22 -14.54 -13.61
CA LEU A 190 -13.85 -13.19 -13.21
C LEU A 190 -12.43 -13.15 -12.67
N ALA A 191 -11.65 -12.11 -13.02
CA ALA A 191 -10.38 -11.79 -12.38
C ALA A 191 -10.55 -10.47 -11.60
N LEU A 192 -10.44 -10.53 -10.27
CA LEU A 192 -10.77 -9.41 -9.38
C LEU A 192 -9.62 -9.12 -8.43
N GLN A 193 -9.57 -7.91 -7.91
CA GLN A 193 -8.68 -7.63 -6.79
C GLN A 193 -9.29 -8.12 -5.48
N GLY A 194 -8.47 -8.76 -4.65
CA GLY A 194 -8.88 -9.26 -3.35
C GLY A 194 -9.02 -8.13 -2.30
N GLY A 195 -9.62 -8.46 -1.17
CA GLY A 195 -9.85 -7.53 -0.05
C GLY A 195 -8.58 -6.94 0.59
N GLN A 196 -7.40 -7.37 0.15
CA GLN A 196 -6.12 -6.77 0.55
C GLN A 196 -5.77 -5.52 -0.27
N SER A 197 -6.49 -5.22 -1.35
CA SER A 197 -6.33 -3.99 -2.12
C SER A 197 -7.42 -2.97 -1.80
N GLY A 198 -7.14 -1.67 -2.06
CA GLY A 198 -8.14 -0.62 -1.91
C GLY A 198 -9.34 -0.80 -2.85
N MET A 199 -9.07 -1.11 -4.10
CA MET A 199 -10.08 -1.34 -5.12
C MET A 199 -10.91 -2.59 -4.81
N GLY A 200 -10.27 -3.68 -4.38
CA GLY A 200 -10.96 -4.90 -3.95
C GLY A 200 -11.86 -4.70 -2.74
N ARG A 201 -11.49 -3.80 -1.80
CA ARG A 201 -12.35 -3.42 -0.67
C ARG A 201 -13.57 -2.62 -1.13
N ALA A 202 -13.35 -1.59 -1.95
CA ALA A 202 -14.42 -0.73 -2.44
C ALA A 202 -15.45 -1.55 -3.24
N TYR A 203 -15.01 -2.27 -4.26
CA TYR A 203 -15.92 -3.04 -5.11
C TYR A 203 -16.43 -4.31 -4.44
N GLY A 204 -15.67 -4.95 -3.55
CA GLY A 204 -16.16 -6.11 -2.79
C GLY A 204 -17.35 -5.77 -1.88
N HIS A 205 -17.45 -4.54 -1.36
CA HIS A 205 -18.64 -4.06 -0.66
C HIS A 205 -19.82 -3.90 -1.64
N TRP A 206 -19.59 -3.18 -2.73
CA TRP A 206 -20.59 -2.92 -3.75
C TRP A 206 -21.14 -4.24 -4.38
N PHE A 207 -20.28 -5.23 -4.67
CA PHE A 207 -20.73 -6.53 -5.19
C PHE A 207 -21.68 -7.24 -4.24
N ARG A 208 -21.41 -7.20 -2.94
CA ARG A 208 -22.30 -7.78 -1.93
C ARG A 208 -23.66 -7.07 -1.89
N GLU A 209 -23.68 -5.75 -1.96
CA GLU A 209 -24.90 -4.95 -2.02
C GLU A 209 -25.73 -5.24 -3.27
N GLN A 210 -25.06 -5.47 -4.40
CA GLN A 210 -25.70 -5.80 -5.67
C GLN A 210 -26.01 -7.30 -5.83
N GLY A 211 -25.65 -8.14 -4.86
CA GLY A 211 -25.90 -9.58 -4.90
C GLY A 211 -25.07 -10.35 -5.94
N LEU A 212 -23.94 -9.81 -6.40
CA LEU A 212 -23.04 -10.51 -7.32
C LEU A 212 -22.21 -11.54 -6.54
N ASP A 213 -22.38 -12.83 -6.89
CA ASP A 213 -21.54 -13.90 -6.37
C ASP A 213 -20.17 -13.90 -7.10
N VAL A 214 -19.13 -13.63 -6.34
CA VAL A 214 -17.73 -13.63 -6.82
C VAL A 214 -16.91 -14.77 -6.21
N SER A 215 -17.55 -15.78 -5.63
CA SER A 215 -16.87 -16.88 -4.91
C SER A 215 -15.93 -17.70 -5.81
N ARG A 216 -16.18 -17.74 -7.12
CA ARG A 216 -15.38 -18.44 -8.13
C ARG A 216 -14.37 -17.54 -8.84
N ALA A 217 -14.25 -16.27 -8.45
CA ALA A 217 -13.33 -15.36 -9.09
C ALA A 217 -11.85 -15.72 -8.81
N ILE A 218 -10.99 -15.44 -9.79
CA ILE A 218 -9.54 -15.46 -9.60
C ILE A 218 -9.17 -14.16 -8.89
N PHE A 219 -8.69 -14.26 -7.65
CA PHE A 219 -8.26 -13.07 -6.91
C PHE A 219 -6.77 -12.82 -7.08
N CYS A 220 -6.42 -11.63 -7.57
CA CYS A 220 -5.04 -11.17 -7.65
C CYS A 220 -4.96 -9.68 -7.27
N ASN A 221 -3.85 -9.28 -6.66
CA ASN A 221 -3.65 -7.89 -6.21
C ASN A 221 -2.73 -7.10 -7.16
N ASN A 222 -2.51 -7.61 -8.36
CA ASN A 222 -1.65 -7.00 -9.36
C ASN A 222 -2.47 -6.61 -10.59
N LEU A 223 -2.45 -5.33 -10.95
CA LEU A 223 -3.23 -4.78 -12.07
C LEU A 223 -2.75 -5.33 -13.42
N LEU A 224 -1.43 -5.47 -13.60
CA LEU A 224 -0.89 -6.03 -14.85
C LEU A 224 -1.29 -7.50 -15.03
N ALA A 225 -1.34 -8.28 -13.95
CA ALA A 225 -1.81 -9.67 -14.01
C ALA A 225 -3.30 -9.73 -14.40
N GLN A 226 -4.15 -8.84 -13.85
CA GLN A 226 -5.55 -8.74 -14.24
C GLN A 226 -5.71 -8.38 -15.73
N ILE A 227 -4.95 -7.39 -16.22
CA ILE A 227 -4.93 -7.01 -17.63
C ILE A 227 -4.51 -8.21 -18.48
N GLY A 228 -3.44 -8.91 -18.10
CA GLY A 228 -2.97 -10.11 -18.79
C GLY A 228 -4.02 -11.21 -18.90
N LEU A 229 -4.73 -11.51 -17.81
CA LEU A 229 -5.83 -12.49 -17.80
C LEU A 229 -7.00 -12.05 -18.70
N ALA A 230 -7.31 -10.77 -18.73
CA ALA A 230 -8.38 -10.25 -19.57
C ALA A 230 -7.99 -10.29 -21.05
N VAL A 231 -6.80 -9.84 -21.43
CA VAL A 231 -6.30 -9.81 -22.81
C VAL A 231 -6.15 -11.22 -23.38
N SER A 232 -5.69 -12.18 -22.57
CA SER A 232 -5.52 -13.58 -23.01
C SER A 232 -6.84 -14.35 -23.15
N GLY A 233 -7.99 -13.72 -22.85
CA GLY A 233 -9.30 -14.37 -22.94
C GLY A 233 -9.56 -15.40 -21.83
N LEU A 234 -8.80 -15.35 -20.73
CA LEU A 234 -8.97 -16.26 -19.59
C LEU A 234 -10.01 -15.76 -18.58
N ALA A 235 -10.22 -14.44 -18.52
CA ALA A 235 -11.15 -13.86 -17.56
C ALA A 235 -11.76 -12.54 -18.05
N THR A 236 -12.89 -12.19 -17.47
CA THR A 236 -13.45 -10.82 -17.49
C THR A 236 -13.01 -10.11 -16.21
N SER A 237 -12.58 -8.86 -16.31
CA SER A 237 -12.12 -8.09 -15.15
C SER A 237 -12.67 -6.68 -15.15
N TYR A 238 -12.87 -6.08 -13.98
CA TYR A 238 -13.03 -4.64 -13.90
C TYR A 238 -11.64 -3.97 -13.94
N LEU A 239 -11.48 -3.05 -14.86
CA LEU A 239 -10.21 -2.41 -15.16
C LEU A 239 -10.41 -0.92 -15.43
N PRO A 240 -9.40 -0.06 -15.21
CA PRO A 240 -9.50 1.37 -15.45
C PRO A 240 -9.67 1.66 -16.95
N ARG A 241 -10.88 2.05 -17.34
CA ARG A 241 -11.30 2.19 -18.75
C ARG A 241 -10.39 3.15 -19.51
N HIS A 242 -10.23 4.37 -18.99
CA HIS A 242 -9.49 5.42 -19.70
C HIS A 242 -8.00 5.10 -19.81
N SER A 243 -7.39 4.54 -18.78
CA SER A 243 -5.99 4.11 -18.82
C SER A 243 -5.72 3.07 -19.91
N LEU A 244 -6.71 2.22 -20.21
CA LEU A 244 -6.60 1.14 -21.19
C LEU A 244 -7.26 1.47 -22.54
N GLN A 245 -7.60 2.74 -22.79
CA GLN A 245 -8.31 3.16 -24.01
C GLN A 245 -7.59 2.69 -25.27
N ARG A 246 -6.26 2.75 -25.32
CA ARG A 246 -5.48 2.26 -26.48
C ARG A 246 -5.71 0.77 -26.73
N MET A 247 -5.75 -0.07 -25.69
CA MET A 247 -5.99 -1.52 -25.85
C MET A 247 -7.41 -1.79 -26.35
N ILE A 248 -8.36 -0.93 -25.97
CA ILE A 248 -9.74 -0.98 -26.47
C ILE A 248 -9.76 -0.57 -27.95
N ASP A 249 -9.10 0.54 -28.32
CA ASP A 249 -9.09 1.08 -29.69
C ASP A 249 -8.45 0.10 -30.69
N ILE A 250 -7.41 -0.64 -30.29
CA ILE A 250 -6.77 -1.64 -31.16
C ILE A 250 -7.43 -3.03 -31.07
N GLY A 251 -8.51 -3.16 -30.32
CA GLY A 251 -9.32 -4.38 -30.25
C GLY A 251 -8.70 -5.51 -29.42
N GLN A 252 -7.73 -5.23 -28.55
CA GLN A 252 -7.22 -6.23 -27.60
C GLN A 252 -8.18 -6.46 -26.43
N LEU A 253 -8.93 -5.43 -26.05
CA LEU A 253 -9.96 -5.47 -25.02
C LEU A 253 -11.26 -4.89 -25.55
N VAL A 254 -12.37 -5.39 -25.03
CA VAL A 254 -13.72 -4.91 -25.31
C VAL A 254 -14.39 -4.56 -23.99
N VAL A 255 -15.09 -3.42 -23.95
CA VAL A 255 -15.93 -3.03 -22.82
C VAL A 255 -17.23 -3.81 -22.86
N LEU A 256 -17.58 -4.45 -21.75
CA LEU A 256 -18.90 -5.04 -21.55
C LEU A 256 -19.81 -4.00 -20.90
N GLU A 257 -20.90 -3.66 -21.57
CA GLU A 257 -21.92 -2.77 -21.03
C GLU A 257 -22.78 -3.52 -20.01
N VAL A 258 -22.48 -3.31 -18.71
CA VAL A 258 -23.12 -4.02 -17.60
C VAL A 258 -24.01 -3.08 -16.80
N THR A 259 -25.20 -3.52 -16.41
CA THR A 259 -26.14 -2.75 -15.61
C THR A 259 -26.45 -3.47 -14.28
N PRO A 260 -26.31 -2.80 -13.11
CA PRO A 260 -25.78 -1.44 -12.94
C PRO A 260 -24.29 -1.35 -13.26
N SER A 261 -23.84 -0.17 -13.68
CA SER A 261 -22.41 0.10 -13.93
C SER A 261 -21.63 0.19 -12.63
N LEU A 262 -20.33 -0.06 -12.69
CA LEU A 262 -19.43 0.14 -11.57
C LEU A 262 -19.41 1.63 -11.16
N PRO A 263 -19.48 1.94 -9.86
CA PRO A 263 -19.31 3.31 -9.41
C PRO A 263 -17.85 3.77 -9.65
N PRO A 264 -17.64 5.04 -10.02
CA PRO A 264 -16.30 5.59 -10.10
C PRO A 264 -15.60 5.53 -8.74
N LEU A 265 -14.30 5.28 -8.76
CA LEU A 265 -13.50 5.18 -7.55
C LEU A 265 -12.70 6.46 -7.34
N GLN A 266 -13.12 7.27 -6.38
CA GLN A 266 -12.43 8.50 -6.01
C GLN A 266 -11.04 8.18 -5.47
N TYR A 267 -10.02 8.92 -5.93
CA TYR A 267 -8.67 8.88 -5.37
C TYR A 267 -8.41 10.11 -4.51
N GLN A 268 -7.44 10.01 -3.61
CA GLN A 268 -7.01 11.10 -2.74
C GLN A 268 -5.52 11.02 -2.44
N VAL A 269 -4.96 12.17 -2.13
CA VAL A 269 -3.66 12.27 -1.43
C VAL A 269 -3.95 12.28 0.07
N ILE A 270 -3.24 11.47 0.83
CA ILE A 270 -3.27 11.51 2.30
C ILE A 270 -1.85 11.76 2.80
N TYR A 271 -1.69 12.72 3.68
CA TYR A 271 -0.38 13.10 4.19
C TYR A 271 -0.44 13.60 5.64
N ARG A 272 0.72 13.60 6.30
CA ARG A 272 0.87 14.11 7.65
C ARG A 272 1.08 15.62 7.58
N ALA A 273 0.05 16.39 7.86
CA ALA A 273 0.17 17.83 7.94
C ALA A 273 1.02 18.22 9.17
N VAL A 274 1.99 19.08 8.95
CA VAL A 274 2.77 19.75 9.98
C VAL A 274 2.60 21.25 9.76
N GLU A 275 1.99 21.94 10.72
CA GLU A 275 1.62 23.37 10.58
C GLU A 275 2.80 24.28 10.20
N THR A 276 4.01 23.92 10.64
CA THR A 276 5.24 24.69 10.39
C THR A 276 5.96 24.31 9.11
N ASP A 277 5.49 23.29 8.37
CA ASP A 277 6.19 22.76 7.21
C ASP A 277 5.27 22.64 5.97
N PRO A 278 5.31 23.63 5.06
CA PRO A 278 4.48 23.65 3.87
C PRO A 278 4.93 22.68 2.77
N PHE A 279 5.97 21.88 3.01
CA PHE A 279 6.54 21.02 1.98
C PHE A 279 5.55 19.98 1.44
N LEU A 280 4.91 19.21 2.33
CA LEU A 280 3.95 18.19 1.90
C LEU A 280 2.72 18.82 1.24
N THR A 281 2.29 19.97 1.72
CA THR A 281 1.25 20.76 1.03
C THR A 281 1.69 21.14 -0.40
N GLY A 282 2.94 21.57 -0.56
CA GLY A 282 3.48 21.87 -1.89
C GLY A 282 3.61 20.63 -2.80
N ILE A 283 3.90 19.45 -2.24
CA ILE A 283 3.87 18.18 -2.99
C ILE A 283 2.43 17.83 -3.39
N THR A 284 1.47 18.02 -2.50
CA THR A 284 0.04 17.79 -2.76
C THR A 284 -0.48 18.70 -3.88
N GLU A 285 -0.09 19.99 -3.91
CA GLU A 285 -0.41 20.91 -5.00
C GLU A 285 0.13 20.41 -6.36
N ILE A 286 1.33 19.81 -6.37
CA ILE A 286 1.89 19.21 -7.59
C ILE A 286 1.07 17.99 -7.97
N ALA A 287 0.74 17.11 -7.03
CA ALA A 287 -0.08 15.93 -7.28
C ALA A 287 -1.45 16.30 -7.90
N LEU A 288 -2.12 17.33 -7.37
CA LEU A 288 -3.38 17.84 -7.93
C LEU A 288 -3.26 18.33 -9.38
N LYS A 289 -2.10 18.90 -9.75
CA LYS A 289 -1.84 19.41 -11.10
C LYS A 289 -1.43 18.34 -12.10
N THR A 290 -0.79 17.27 -11.64
CA THR A 290 -0.22 16.22 -12.50
C THR A 290 -1.06 14.96 -12.52
N CYS A 291 -2.13 14.89 -11.71
CA CYS A 291 -3.03 13.74 -11.67
C CYS A 291 -3.67 13.51 -13.04
N ASP A 292 -3.41 12.34 -13.63
CA ASP A 292 -3.98 11.90 -14.89
C ASP A 292 -4.01 10.37 -14.93
N PHE A 293 -5.16 9.79 -14.66
CA PHE A 293 -5.39 8.35 -14.76
C PHE A 293 -5.75 7.89 -16.18
N GLY A 294 -5.89 8.81 -17.13
CA GLY A 294 -6.26 8.51 -18.51
C GLY A 294 -5.11 7.99 -19.36
N ARG A 295 -3.86 8.09 -18.89
CA ARG A 295 -2.68 7.80 -19.69
C ARG A 295 -1.83 6.68 -19.09
N PHE A 296 -1.84 5.52 -19.73
CA PHE A 296 -0.96 4.42 -19.36
C PHE A 296 0.45 4.65 -19.91
N ILE A 297 1.49 4.53 -19.07
CA ILE A 297 2.89 4.80 -19.49
C ILE A 297 3.48 3.75 -20.41
N MET A 298 2.93 2.53 -20.43
CA MET A 298 3.32 1.50 -21.40
C MET A 298 2.69 1.82 -22.76
N ARG A 299 3.49 2.33 -23.68
CA ARG A 299 3.12 2.67 -25.06
C ARG A 299 3.18 1.47 -25.99
#